data_1079f7dbcd4b8b791daa7482a6934d65
#
_entry.id   1079f7dbcd4b8b791daa7482a6934d65
#
_cell.length_a   1.000
_cell.length_b   1.000
_cell.length_c   1.000
_cell.angle_alpha   90.00
_cell.angle_beta   90.00
_cell.angle_gamma   90.00
#
_symmetry.space_group_name_H-M   'P 1'
#
loop_
_entity.id
_entity.type
_entity.pdbx_description
1 polymer ?
#
loop_
_entity_poly.entity_id
_entity_poly.type
_entity_poly.pdbx_seq_one_letter_code
_entity_poly.pdbx_strand_id
1 'polypeptide(L)'
;SAASDVYKRQNNYEALHPTGPKSNYAYHTEAMDRAMEGGIDDVGIGVLFGLNTYRYDFIGLLMHVEHLEAKFGVGPHTISVPRICSADDINAGDFPNSISDEIFSKIVAVIRIAVPYTGMIISTRESQESRKKVLELGISQISGGSRTSVGGYAETELPDHNSAQFDVSDTRTLDEVVNWLLELGYIPSFCTACYREGRTGDRFMSLVKSGQIANCCGPNALMTLKEYLEDYASEDTRQKGLELILKETDRIPNPKIREIAIRNLKAIAAGQRDFRF
;
A
#
# COMPACT_ATOMS: atom_id res chain seq x y z
N SER A 1 -9.93 -3.04 -0.44
CA SER A 1 -9.41 -3.46 0.87
C SER A 1 -10.13 -2.65 1.93
N ALA A 2 -10.91 -3.31 2.77
CA ALA A 2 -11.49 -2.66 3.92
C ALA A 2 -10.38 -2.54 4.99
N ALA A 3 -9.62 -1.46 4.96
CA ALA A 3 -8.86 -1.06 6.11
C ALA A 3 -9.87 -0.69 7.20
N SER A 4 -9.98 -1.52 8.21
CA SER A 4 -10.93 -1.33 9.30
C SER A 4 -10.28 -0.41 10.33
N ASP A 5 -10.87 0.75 10.60
CA ASP A 5 -10.48 1.68 11.68
C ASP A 5 -10.86 1.12 13.06
N VAL A 6 -10.28 -0.01 13.43
CA VAL A 6 -10.85 -0.93 14.42
C VAL A 6 -10.51 -0.62 15.87
N TYR A 7 -9.46 0.16 16.15
CA TYR A 7 -9.03 0.38 17.54
C TYR A 7 -9.19 1.82 17.98
N LYS A 8 -10.46 2.24 18.13
CA LYS A 8 -10.82 3.46 18.86
C LYS A 8 -11.30 3.05 20.25
N ARG A 9 -11.08 3.91 21.25
CA ARG A 9 -11.76 3.74 22.56
C ARG A 9 -13.23 3.53 22.30
N GLN A 10 -13.84 2.46 22.77
CA GLN A 10 -15.22 2.08 22.47
C GLN A 10 -16.20 3.25 22.65
N ASN A 11 -16.08 4.00 23.75
CA ASN A 11 -16.91 5.17 24.00
C ASN A 11 -16.78 6.30 22.93
N ASN A 12 -15.56 6.55 22.45
CA ASN A 12 -15.35 7.53 21.38
C ASN A 12 -15.81 6.99 20.02
N TYR A 13 -15.66 5.68 19.80
CA TYR A 13 -16.12 5.03 18.59
C TYR A 13 -17.63 5.12 18.44
N GLU A 14 -18.38 4.81 19.48
CA GLU A 14 -19.85 4.90 19.49
C GLU A 14 -20.33 6.33 19.28
N ALA A 15 -19.67 7.31 19.89
CA ALA A 15 -19.99 8.73 19.69
C ALA A 15 -19.74 9.22 18.24
N LEU A 16 -18.70 8.70 17.58
CA LEU A 16 -18.35 9.04 16.20
C LEU A 16 -19.15 8.25 15.16
N HIS A 17 -19.75 7.11 15.56
CA HIS A 17 -20.53 6.25 14.68
C HIS A 17 -21.91 5.93 15.31
N PRO A 18 -22.76 6.96 15.47
CA PRO A 18 -24.04 6.80 16.20
C PRO A 18 -25.03 5.91 15.47
N THR A 19 -24.91 5.73 14.16
CA THR A 19 -25.82 4.95 13.32
C THR A 19 -25.07 4.23 12.19
N GLY A 20 -25.76 3.29 11.54
CA GLY A 20 -25.23 2.55 10.39
C GLY A 20 -24.43 1.31 10.77
N PRO A 21 -23.90 0.57 9.77
CA PRO A 21 -23.20 -0.71 9.98
C PRO A 21 -21.98 -0.61 10.90
N LYS A 22 -21.32 0.56 10.93
CA LYS A 22 -20.15 0.80 11.78
C LYS A 22 -20.49 1.12 13.24
N SER A 23 -21.76 1.33 13.60
CA SER A 23 -22.14 1.64 14.99
C SER A 23 -21.88 0.48 15.96
N ASN A 24 -21.89 -0.75 15.48
CA ASN A 24 -21.55 -1.92 16.29
C ASN A 24 -20.03 -2.11 16.31
N TYR A 25 -19.40 -1.65 17.39
CA TYR A 25 -17.95 -1.72 17.57
C TYR A 25 -17.40 -3.15 17.50
N ALA A 26 -17.98 -4.09 18.24
CA ALA A 26 -17.53 -5.49 18.25
C ALA A 26 -17.63 -6.11 16.84
N TYR A 27 -18.76 -5.94 16.19
CA TYR A 27 -18.95 -6.44 14.83
C TYR A 27 -17.92 -5.86 13.84
N HIS A 28 -17.57 -4.59 13.99
CA HIS A 28 -16.58 -3.96 13.12
C HIS A 28 -15.15 -4.44 13.44
N THR A 29 -14.81 -4.59 14.73
CA THR A 29 -13.51 -5.09 15.19
C THR A 29 -13.22 -6.50 14.70
N GLU A 30 -14.23 -7.37 14.72
CA GLU A 30 -14.12 -8.77 14.29
C GLU A 30 -14.29 -8.97 12.76
N ALA A 31 -14.28 -7.89 11.98
CA ALA A 31 -14.51 -7.99 10.53
C ALA A 31 -13.46 -8.85 9.83
N MET A 32 -12.19 -8.75 10.25
CA MET A 32 -11.09 -9.54 9.66
C MET A 32 -11.17 -11.00 10.07
N ASP A 33 -11.58 -11.28 11.31
CA ASP A 33 -11.85 -12.65 11.77
C ASP A 33 -12.89 -13.34 10.90
N ARG A 34 -14.03 -12.68 10.69
CA ARG A 34 -15.09 -13.23 9.83
C ARG A 34 -14.66 -13.40 8.37
N ALA A 35 -13.84 -12.48 7.86
CA ALA A 35 -13.30 -12.58 6.51
C ALA A 35 -12.39 -13.83 6.37
N MET A 36 -11.48 -14.04 7.32
CA MET A 36 -10.57 -15.19 7.31
C MET A 36 -11.30 -16.50 7.60
N GLU A 37 -12.28 -16.52 8.51
CA GLU A 37 -13.17 -17.66 8.74
C GLU A 37 -14.00 -18.00 7.49
N GLY A 38 -14.33 -17.00 6.67
CA GLY A 38 -14.99 -17.14 5.37
C GLY A 38 -14.07 -17.59 4.22
N GLY A 39 -12.76 -17.81 4.49
CA GLY A 39 -11.81 -18.31 3.51
C GLY A 39 -11.02 -17.22 2.75
N ILE A 40 -11.02 -15.97 3.24
CA ILE A 40 -10.14 -14.91 2.72
C ILE A 40 -8.77 -15.06 3.38
N ASP A 41 -7.75 -15.34 2.58
CA ASP A 41 -6.38 -15.56 3.08
C ASP A 41 -5.62 -14.26 3.40
N ASP A 42 -5.87 -13.19 2.64
CA ASP A 42 -5.15 -11.94 2.72
C ASP A 42 -6.06 -10.81 3.22
N VAL A 43 -5.82 -10.35 4.44
CA VAL A 43 -6.55 -9.22 5.02
C VAL A 43 -5.62 -8.01 5.22
N GLY A 44 -6.21 -6.82 5.14
CA GLY A 44 -5.53 -5.56 5.44
C GLY A 44 -6.17 -4.88 6.64
N ILE A 45 -5.35 -4.40 7.56
CA ILE A 45 -5.80 -3.65 8.72
C ILE A 45 -5.28 -2.21 8.68
N GLY A 46 -5.83 -1.35 9.52
CA GLY A 46 -5.36 0.04 9.63
C GLY A 46 -6.11 0.79 10.71
N VAL A 47 -5.53 1.90 11.11
CA VAL A 47 -6.10 2.84 12.10
C VAL A 47 -6.03 4.24 11.52
N LEU A 48 -7.11 5.00 11.61
CA LEU A 48 -7.12 6.42 11.31
C LEU A 48 -6.56 7.19 12.52
N PHE A 49 -5.27 7.53 12.46
CA PHE A 49 -4.61 8.30 13.51
C PHE A 49 -5.12 9.74 13.59
N GLY A 50 -5.28 10.24 14.80
CA GLY A 50 -5.72 11.61 15.07
C GLY A 50 -7.14 11.77 15.61
N LEU A 51 -7.96 10.72 15.59
CA LEU A 51 -9.27 10.73 16.27
C LEU A 51 -9.14 10.50 17.78
N ASN A 52 -8.14 9.73 18.20
CA ASN A 52 -7.81 9.47 19.58
C ASN A 52 -6.31 9.62 19.81
N THR A 53 -5.82 9.35 21.02
CA THR A 53 -4.38 9.37 21.30
C THR A 53 -3.66 8.32 20.45
N TYR A 54 -2.70 8.73 19.65
CA TYR A 54 -2.02 7.86 18.70
C TYR A 54 -1.32 6.67 19.35
N ARG A 55 -0.89 6.80 20.61
CA ARG A 55 -0.25 5.70 21.36
C ARG A 55 -1.21 4.56 21.64
N TYR A 56 -2.45 4.88 21.99
CA TYR A 56 -3.49 3.89 22.21
C TYR A 56 -3.86 3.17 20.91
N ASP A 57 -4.10 3.93 19.87
CA ASP A 57 -4.45 3.41 18.54
C ASP A 57 -3.32 2.54 17.98
N PHE A 58 -2.06 2.95 18.19
CA PHE A 58 -0.88 2.20 17.78
C PHE A 58 -0.78 0.84 18.50
N ILE A 59 -0.95 0.82 19.82
CA ILE A 59 -0.93 -0.43 20.58
C ILE A 59 -2.08 -1.34 20.15
N GLY A 60 -3.28 -0.79 19.97
CA GLY A 60 -4.42 -1.54 19.46
C GLY A 60 -4.16 -2.18 18.10
N LEU A 61 -3.49 -1.45 17.18
CA LEU A 61 -3.09 -1.98 15.88
C LEU A 61 -2.15 -3.19 16.04
N LEU A 62 -1.14 -3.11 16.89
CA LEU A 62 -0.21 -4.21 17.12
C LEU A 62 -0.90 -5.41 17.79
N MET A 63 -1.79 -5.17 18.74
CA MET A 63 -2.58 -6.24 19.35
C MET A 63 -3.46 -6.96 18.32
N HIS A 64 -3.97 -6.26 17.32
CA HIS A 64 -4.72 -6.91 16.23
C HIS A 64 -3.83 -7.76 15.34
N VAL A 65 -2.61 -7.30 15.04
CA VAL A 65 -1.63 -8.14 14.34
C VAL A 65 -1.38 -9.44 15.10
N GLU A 66 -1.07 -9.34 16.40
CA GLU A 66 -0.83 -10.50 17.25
C GLU A 66 -2.06 -11.43 17.35
N HIS A 67 -3.26 -10.85 17.43
CA HIS A 67 -4.51 -11.62 17.44
C HIS A 67 -4.67 -12.44 16.16
N LEU A 68 -4.48 -11.85 15.00
CA LEU A 68 -4.59 -12.56 13.71
C LEU A 68 -3.53 -13.65 13.59
N GLU A 69 -2.29 -13.39 13.99
CA GLU A 69 -1.23 -14.40 14.01
C GLU A 69 -1.56 -15.55 14.97
N ALA A 70 -2.06 -15.25 16.16
CA ALA A 70 -2.40 -16.27 17.15
C ALA A 70 -3.60 -17.14 16.74
N LYS A 71 -4.61 -16.52 16.11
CA LYS A 71 -5.85 -17.21 15.75
C LYS A 71 -5.74 -17.98 14.43
N PHE A 72 -5.08 -17.40 13.42
CA PHE A 72 -5.05 -17.92 12.05
C PHE A 72 -3.65 -18.39 11.59
N GLY A 73 -2.61 -18.22 12.40
CA GLY A 73 -1.23 -18.55 12.05
C GLY A 73 -0.59 -17.55 11.07
N VAL A 74 -1.33 -16.56 10.63
CA VAL A 74 -0.94 -15.58 9.60
C VAL A 74 -1.33 -14.16 10.07
N GLY A 75 -0.38 -13.21 10.02
CA GLY A 75 -0.67 -11.79 10.27
C GLY A 75 -1.25 -11.07 9.03
N PRO A 76 -1.54 -9.77 9.15
CA PRO A 76 -2.11 -9.01 8.06
C PRO A 76 -1.15 -8.90 6.87
N HIS A 77 -1.69 -9.06 5.67
CA HIS A 77 -0.95 -8.87 4.42
C HIS A 77 -0.51 -7.42 4.24
N THR A 78 -1.37 -6.48 4.65
CA THR A 78 -1.09 -5.05 4.56
C THR A 78 -1.53 -4.29 5.81
N ILE A 79 -0.80 -3.22 6.12
CA ILE A 79 -1.19 -2.22 7.12
C ILE A 79 -1.31 -0.86 6.43
N SER A 80 -2.49 -0.24 6.54
CA SER A 80 -2.72 1.14 6.14
C SER A 80 -2.47 2.08 7.32
N VAL A 81 -1.84 3.21 7.05
CA VAL A 81 -1.50 4.22 8.07
C VAL A 81 -2.16 5.58 7.76
N PRO A 82 -3.49 5.66 7.61
CA PRO A 82 -4.14 6.93 7.40
C PRO A 82 -4.10 7.78 8.67
N ARG A 83 -4.02 9.10 8.48
CA ARG A 83 -4.22 10.09 9.56
C ARG A 83 -5.25 11.13 9.13
N ILE A 84 -5.79 11.87 10.10
CA ILE A 84 -6.66 12.99 9.81
C ILE A 84 -5.82 14.05 9.09
N CYS A 85 -6.27 14.39 7.88
CA CYS A 85 -5.80 15.50 7.08
C CYS A 85 -6.95 16.48 6.89
N SER A 86 -6.65 17.75 6.65
CA SER A 86 -7.68 18.73 6.32
C SER A 86 -8.36 18.36 4.99
N ALA A 87 -9.65 18.66 4.89
CA ALA A 87 -10.51 18.49 3.73
C ALA A 87 -11.53 19.64 3.73
N ASP A 88 -12.39 19.77 2.70
CA ASP A 88 -13.30 20.92 2.55
C ASP A 88 -14.10 21.27 3.82
N ASP A 89 -14.64 20.25 4.51
CA ASP A 89 -15.43 20.43 5.72
C ASP A 89 -14.72 19.98 7.01
N ILE A 90 -13.42 19.64 6.92
CA ILE A 90 -12.63 19.11 8.03
C ILE A 90 -11.32 19.88 8.15
N ASN A 91 -11.14 20.61 9.25
CA ASN A 91 -9.86 21.18 9.60
C ASN A 91 -9.14 20.23 10.57
N ALA A 92 -7.97 19.71 10.17
CA ALA A 92 -7.18 18.82 11.04
C ALA A 92 -6.80 19.48 12.37
N GLY A 93 -6.71 20.82 12.42
CA GLY A 93 -6.45 21.59 13.64
C GLY A 93 -7.58 21.52 14.67
N ASP A 94 -8.80 21.17 14.28
CA ASP A 94 -9.96 21.03 15.19
C ASP A 94 -9.94 19.70 15.96
N PHE A 95 -9.03 18.79 15.58
CA PHE A 95 -8.86 17.50 16.25
C PHE A 95 -7.70 17.56 17.25
N PRO A 96 -7.97 17.53 18.55
CA PRO A 96 -6.95 17.68 19.60
C PRO A 96 -5.89 16.59 19.60
N ASN A 97 -6.17 15.46 18.95
CA ASN A 97 -5.26 14.33 18.84
C ASN A 97 -4.59 14.22 17.44
N SER A 98 -4.74 15.23 16.59
CA SER A 98 -4.07 15.28 15.29
C SER A 98 -2.56 15.10 15.46
N ILE A 99 -1.92 14.37 14.55
CA ILE A 99 -0.50 14.03 14.66
C ILE A 99 0.34 14.81 13.63
N SER A 100 1.51 15.27 14.07
CA SER A 100 2.49 15.93 13.22
C SER A 100 3.17 14.93 12.26
N ASP A 101 3.82 15.44 11.22
CA ASP A 101 4.62 14.65 10.28
C ASP A 101 5.76 13.88 10.97
N GLU A 102 6.31 14.46 12.04
CA GLU A 102 7.35 13.79 12.84
C GLU A 102 6.80 12.57 13.56
N ILE A 103 5.64 12.69 14.22
CA ILE A 103 4.98 11.58 14.91
C ILE A 103 4.54 10.54 13.89
N PHE A 104 3.97 10.96 12.75
CA PHE A 104 3.58 10.08 11.67
C PHE A 104 4.76 9.24 11.15
N SER A 105 5.90 9.88 10.89
CA SER A 105 7.13 9.21 10.46
C SER A 105 7.62 8.19 11.48
N LYS A 106 7.56 8.53 12.78
CA LYS A 106 7.91 7.59 13.88
C LYS A 106 6.98 6.39 13.90
N ILE A 107 5.67 6.59 13.76
CA ILE A 107 4.68 5.50 13.70
C ILE A 107 5.01 4.55 12.55
N VAL A 108 5.25 5.06 11.34
CA VAL A 108 5.62 4.25 10.17
C VAL A 108 6.89 3.43 10.44
N ALA A 109 7.95 4.07 10.94
CA ALA A 109 9.21 3.38 11.23
C ALA A 109 9.04 2.28 12.29
N VAL A 110 8.27 2.53 13.35
CA VAL A 110 8.08 1.55 14.41
C VAL A 110 7.18 0.39 13.95
N ILE A 111 6.14 0.64 13.15
CA ILE A 111 5.34 -0.45 12.53
C ILE A 111 6.25 -1.34 11.67
N ARG A 112 7.13 -0.75 10.84
CA ARG A 112 8.06 -1.53 10.01
C ARG A 112 8.99 -2.42 10.83
N ILE A 113 9.42 -1.97 12.00
CA ILE A 113 10.26 -2.77 12.90
C ILE A 113 9.43 -3.85 13.61
N ALA A 114 8.23 -3.50 14.07
CA ALA A 114 7.36 -4.42 14.84
C ALA A 114 6.73 -5.51 13.97
N VAL A 115 6.37 -5.18 12.71
CA VAL A 115 5.72 -6.10 11.76
C VAL A 115 6.48 -6.11 10.43
N PRO A 116 7.70 -6.68 10.40
CA PRO A 116 8.63 -6.52 9.27
C PRO A 116 8.16 -7.18 7.97
N TYR A 117 7.27 -8.15 8.04
CA TYR A 117 6.77 -8.92 6.90
C TYR A 117 5.58 -8.28 6.17
N THR A 118 4.87 -7.32 6.80
CA THR A 118 3.64 -6.74 6.24
C THR A 118 3.92 -5.72 5.13
N GLY A 119 3.03 -5.63 4.16
CA GLY A 119 2.97 -4.49 3.24
C GLY A 119 2.46 -3.25 3.97
N MET A 120 3.07 -2.08 3.77
CA MET A 120 2.60 -0.83 4.36
C MET A 120 2.18 0.15 3.27
N ILE A 121 0.95 0.66 3.37
CA ILE A 121 0.31 1.47 2.33
C ILE A 121 0.26 2.94 2.75
N ILE A 122 0.68 3.82 1.84
CA ILE A 122 0.48 5.27 1.93
C ILE A 122 -0.45 5.75 0.82
N SER A 123 -1.42 6.60 1.15
CA SER A 123 -2.38 7.13 0.20
C SER A 123 -1.96 8.49 -0.37
N THR A 124 -2.65 8.92 -1.43
CA THR A 124 -2.53 10.25 -2.03
C THR A 124 -3.08 11.39 -1.17
N ARG A 125 -3.66 11.10 -0.01
CA ARG A 125 -4.07 12.12 0.98
C ARG A 125 -2.87 12.78 1.65
N GLU A 126 -1.72 12.12 1.69
CA GLU A 126 -0.47 12.66 2.19
C GLU A 126 0.24 13.50 1.12
N SER A 127 0.93 14.56 1.57
CA SER A 127 1.72 15.42 0.70
C SER A 127 2.88 14.63 0.04
N GLN A 128 3.36 15.13 -1.09
CA GLN A 128 4.49 14.52 -1.79
C GLN A 128 5.74 14.41 -0.90
N GLU A 129 5.99 15.43 -0.07
CA GLU A 129 7.11 15.45 0.86
C GLU A 129 6.95 14.39 1.96
N SER A 130 5.77 14.30 2.58
CA SER A 130 5.47 13.28 3.58
C SER A 130 5.60 11.87 2.99
N ARG A 131 5.08 11.64 1.77
CA ARG A 131 5.18 10.36 1.06
C ARG A 131 6.63 9.97 0.78
N LYS A 132 7.47 10.90 0.32
CA LYS A 132 8.91 10.67 0.11
C LYS A 132 9.59 10.23 1.40
N LYS A 133 9.36 10.94 2.48
CA LYS A 133 9.97 10.66 3.79
C LYS A 133 9.61 9.27 4.31
N VAL A 134 8.34 8.88 4.21
CA VAL A 134 7.89 7.59 4.75
C VAL A 134 8.24 6.39 3.85
N LEU A 135 8.49 6.59 2.54
CA LEU A 135 9.07 5.57 1.69
C LEU A 135 10.44 5.12 2.21
N GLU A 136 11.29 6.05 2.63
CA GLU A 136 12.60 5.76 3.23
C GLU A 136 12.48 5.03 4.57
N LEU A 137 11.35 5.14 5.25
CA LEU A 137 11.05 4.52 6.55
C LEU A 137 10.35 3.16 6.46
N GLY A 138 10.06 2.67 5.25
CA GLY A 138 9.55 1.32 5.05
C GLY A 138 8.15 1.20 4.48
N ILE A 139 7.53 2.27 4.00
CA ILE A 139 6.35 2.15 3.14
C ILE A 139 6.74 1.35 1.90
N SER A 140 5.93 0.35 1.55
CA SER A 140 6.19 -0.56 0.44
C SER A 140 5.09 -0.55 -0.63
N GLN A 141 3.97 0.12 -0.35
CA GLN A 141 2.85 0.26 -1.28
C GLN A 141 2.41 1.72 -1.32
N ILE A 142 2.16 2.23 -2.51
CA ILE A 142 1.84 3.63 -2.72
C ILE A 142 0.69 3.77 -3.71
N SER A 143 -0.27 4.63 -3.42
CA SER A 143 -1.33 4.99 -4.36
C SER A 143 -0.84 6.06 -5.34
N GLY A 144 -1.26 6.00 -6.58
CA GLY A 144 -0.98 7.01 -7.60
C GLY A 144 -2.18 7.26 -8.49
N GLY A 145 -2.36 8.48 -8.98
CA GLY A 145 -3.45 8.85 -9.87
C GLY A 145 -4.85 8.74 -9.27
N SER A 146 -4.99 8.87 -7.95
CA SER A 146 -6.26 8.67 -7.26
C SER A 146 -7.28 9.74 -7.64
N ARG A 147 -8.53 9.32 -7.87
CA ARG A 147 -9.70 10.17 -8.07
C ARG A 147 -10.77 9.79 -7.05
N THR A 148 -11.32 10.75 -6.33
CA THR A 148 -12.24 10.52 -5.22
C THR A 148 -13.68 10.97 -5.53
N SER A 149 -13.89 11.66 -6.65
CA SER A 149 -15.21 12.02 -7.17
C SER A 149 -15.92 10.84 -7.83
N VAL A 150 -17.23 10.86 -7.82
CA VAL A 150 -18.05 9.87 -8.54
C VAL A 150 -17.78 9.97 -10.04
N GLY A 151 -17.41 8.87 -10.68
CA GLY A 151 -17.04 8.86 -12.11
C GLY A 151 -15.68 9.46 -12.46
N GLY A 152 -14.91 9.91 -11.47
CA GLY A 152 -13.67 10.68 -11.68
C GLY A 152 -12.58 10.02 -12.53
N TYR A 153 -12.60 8.69 -12.69
CA TYR A 153 -11.68 7.99 -13.59
C TYR A 153 -12.15 7.99 -15.05
N ALA A 154 -13.40 8.30 -15.32
CA ALA A 154 -13.96 8.38 -16.67
C ALA A 154 -13.91 9.80 -17.25
N GLU A 155 -13.70 10.81 -16.42
CA GLU A 155 -13.67 12.22 -16.81
C GLU A 155 -12.26 12.64 -17.23
N THR A 156 -12.15 13.33 -18.36
CA THR A 156 -10.90 13.89 -18.87
C THR A 156 -10.56 15.24 -18.24
N GLU A 157 -11.54 15.93 -17.69
CA GLU A 157 -11.37 17.20 -16.97
C GLU A 157 -11.26 16.97 -15.46
N LEU A 158 -10.66 17.93 -14.74
CA LEU A 158 -10.57 17.88 -13.28
C LEU A 158 -11.99 17.83 -12.70
N PRO A 159 -12.30 16.82 -11.85
CA PRO A 159 -13.63 16.68 -11.30
C PRO A 159 -14.02 17.91 -10.46
N ASP A 160 -15.30 18.22 -10.42
CA ASP A 160 -15.86 19.19 -9.51
C ASP A 160 -15.52 18.82 -8.06
N HIS A 161 -14.82 19.71 -7.36
CA HIS A 161 -14.39 19.50 -5.97
C HIS A 161 -15.56 19.14 -5.04
N ASN A 162 -16.77 19.61 -5.34
CA ASN A 162 -17.98 19.36 -4.55
C ASN A 162 -18.47 17.89 -4.54
N SER A 163 -17.94 17.04 -5.44
CA SER A 163 -18.30 15.61 -5.51
C SER A 163 -17.26 14.69 -4.90
N ALA A 164 -16.14 15.20 -4.45
CA ALA A 164 -15.04 14.42 -3.88
C ALA A 164 -15.38 13.95 -2.46
N GLN A 165 -15.11 12.66 -2.14
CA GLN A 165 -15.32 12.12 -0.79
C GLN A 165 -14.29 12.66 0.22
N PHE A 166 -13.12 13.07 -0.24
CA PHE A 166 -12.02 13.67 0.54
C PHE A 166 -10.98 14.27 -0.40
N ASP A 167 -10.24 15.24 0.09
CA ASP A 167 -9.18 15.89 -0.65
C ASP A 167 -8.00 14.97 -0.92
N VAL A 168 -7.44 15.11 -2.10
CA VAL A 168 -6.22 14.43 -2.54
C VAL A 168 -5.10 15.46 -2.57
N SER A 169 -4.12 15.32 -1.67
CA SER A 169 -2.97 16.25 -1.60
C SER A 169 -1.96 15.98 -2.72
N ASP A 170 -1.84 14.74 -3.17
CA ASP A 170 -1.00 14.37 -4.31
C ASP A 170 -1.87 14.07 -5.52
N THR A 171 -2.01 15.05 -6.39
CA THR A 171 -2.87 15.00 -7.59
C THR A 171 -2.15 14.50 -8.83
N ARG A 172 -0.88 14.10 -8.71
CA ARG A 172 -0.10 13.57 -9.84
C ARG A 172 -0.77 12.39 -10.50
N THR A 173 -0.63 12.31 -11.81
CA THR A 173 -1.03 11.15 -12.60
C THR A 173 -0.22 9.91 -12.19
N LEU A 174 -0.65 8.73 -12.62
CA LEU A 174 0.09 7.51 -12.36
C LEU A 174 1.50 7.56 -12.95
N ASP A 175 1.64 8.07 -14.17
CA ASP A 175 2.95 8.18 -14.83
C ASP A 175 3.90 9.14 -14.11
N GLU A 176 3.42 10.28 -13.65
CA GLU A 176 4.22 11.21 -12.83
C GLU A 176 4.67 10.58 -11.51
N VAL A 177 3.83 9.76 -10.88
CA VAL A 177 4.21 9.02 -9.65
C VAL A 177 5.24 7.94 -9.96
N VAL A 178 5.08 7.20 -11.06
CA VAL A 178 6.06 6.20 -11.51
C VAL A 178 7.39 6.87 -11.81
N ASN A 179 7.39 7.97 -12.58
CA ASN A 179 8.59 8.75 -12.90
C ASN A 179 9.33 9.19 -11.63
N TRP A 180 8.61 9.78 -10.69
CA TRP A 180 9.16 10.20 -9.40
C TRP A 180 9.76 9.05 -8.59
N LEU A 181 9.15 7.87 -8.57
CA LEU A 181 9.70 6.70 -7.90
C LEU A 181 11.00 6.22 -8.56
N LEU A 182 11.06 6.25 -9.90
CA LEU A 182 12.28 5.93 -10.66
C LEU A 182 13.42 6.90 -10.34
N GLU A 183 13.14 8.21 -10.23
CA GLU A 183 14.11 9.24 -9.83
C GLU A 183 14.65 9.00 -8.41
N LEU A 184 13.82 8.50 -7.52
CA LEU A 184 14.24 8.11 -6.16
C LEU A 184 14.97 6.77 -6.12
N GLY A 185 15.09 6.06 -7.23
CA GLY A 185 15.74 4.75 -7.33
C GLY A 185 14.89 3.58 -6.87
N TYR A 186 13.58 3.75 -6.72
CA TYR A 186 12.65 2.66 -6.44
C TYR A 186 12.18 1.99 -7.74
N ILE A 187 11.84 0.71 -7.65
CA ILE A 187 11.26 -0.07 -8.75
C ILE A 187 9.74 -0.16 -8.53
N PRO A 188 8.92 0.64 -9.25
CA PRO A 188 7.47 0.45 -9.23
C PRO A 188 7.10 -0.94 -9.75
N SER A 189 6.29 -1.68 -9.00
CA SER A 189 5.86 -3.02 -9.36
C SER A 189 4.35 -3.10 -9.50
N PHE A 190 3.89 -3.64 -10.62
CA PHE A 190 2.48 -3.92 -10.90
C PHE A 190 2.18 -5.43 -10.82
N CYS A 191 3.03 -6.18 -10.14
CA CYS A 191 2.97 -7.65 -10.07
C CYS A 191 1.75 -8.14 -9.30
N THR A 192 1.00 -9.07 -9.90
CA THR A 192 -0.11 -9.81 -9.30
C THR A 192 0.14 -11.32 -9.27
N ALA A 193 1.38 -11.76 -9.49
CA ALA A 193 1.73 -13.17 -9.65
C ALA A 193 1.34 -14.03 -8.43
N CYS A 194 1.49 -13.52 -7.21
CA CYS A 194 1.17 -14.28 -6.01
C CYS A 194 -0.30 -14.70 -5.97
N TYR A 195 -1.23 -13.81 -6.29
CA TYR A 195 -2.67 -14.15 -6.37
C TYR A 195 -2.96 -15.17 -7.46
N ARG A 196 -2.32 -15.05 -8.60
CA ARG A 196 -2.53 -15.94 -9.77
C ARG A 196 -1.95 -17.34 -9.57
N GLU A 197 -0.89 -17.45 -8.77
CA GLU A 197 -0.20 -18.70 -8.45
C GLU A 197 -0.67 -19.32 -7.12
N GLY A 198 -1.73 -18.78 -6.50
CA GLY A 198 -2.24 -19.26 -5.21
C GLY A 198 -1.21 -19.14 -4.08
N ARG A 199 -0.33 -18.14 -4.16
CA ARG A 199 0.63 -17.80 -3.10
C ARG A 199 0.03 -16.71 -2.23
N THR A 200 -0.96 -17.08 -1.41
CA THR A 200 -1.68 -16.21 -0.48
C THR A 200 -1.57 -16.77 0.95
N GLY A 201 -1.97 -16.00 1.94
CA GLY A 201 -2.02 -16.42 3.33
C GLY A 201 -0.68 -16.98 3.85
N ASP A 202 -0.71 -18.11 4.50
CA ASP A 202 0.46 -18.78 5.10
C ASP A 202 1.54 -19.10 4.05
N ARG A 203 1.16 -19.52 2.87
CA ARG A 203 2.11 -19.83 1.79
C ARG A 203 2.90 -18.59 1.37
N PHE A 204 2.26 -17.42 1.27
CA PHE A 204 2.93 -16.17 0.99
C PHE A 204 3.84 -15.75 2.15
N MET A 205 3.33 -15.82 3.38
CA MET A 205 4.09 -15.42 4.57
C MET A 205 5.32 -16.29 4.82
N SER A 206 5.26 -17.59 4.54
CA SER A 206 6.41 -18.48 4.57
C SER A 206 7.52 -18.06 3.61
N LEU A 207 7.17 -17.66 2.38
CA LEU A 207 8.13 -17.16 1.40
C LEU A 207 8.74 -15.83 1.82
N VAL A 208 7.95 -14.93 2.42
CA VAL A 208 8.41 -13.65 2.93
C VAL A 208 9.36 -13.83 4.11
N LYS A 209 8.93 -14.58 5.14
CA LYS A 209 9.72 -14.82 6.36
C LYS A 209 11.04 -15.56 6.09
N SER A 210 11.08 -16.44 5.09
CA SER A 210 12.31 -17.14 4.66
C SER A 210 13.19 -16.31 3.71
N GLY A 211 12.72 -15.17 3.21
CA GLY A 211 13.41 -14.35 2.21
C GLY A 211 13.37 -14.93 0.78
N GLN A 212 12.80 -16.10 0.56
CA GLN A 212 12.72 -16.73 -0.78
C GLN A 212 11.85 -15.94 -1.75
N ILE A 213 10.93 -15.13 -1.26
CA ILE A 213 10.09 -14.26 -2.07
C ILE A 213 10.90 -13.32 -2.98
N ALA A 214 12.11 -12.95 -2.59
CA ALA A 214 12.99 -12.08 -3.38
C ALA A 214 13.35 -12.70 -4.75
N ASN A 215 13.40 -14.03 -4.86
CA ASN A 215 13.66 -14.74 -6.11
C ASN A 215 12.50 -14.61 -7.13
N CYS A 216 11.31 -14.26 -6.68
CA CYS A 216 10.15 -14.01 -7.52
C CYS A 216 9.85 -12.51 -7.64
N CYS A 217 9.80 -11.79 -6.50
CA CYS A 217 9.37 -10.39 -6.46
C CYS A 217 10.30 -9.45 -7.22
N GLY A 218 11.63 -9.60 -7.10
CA GLY A 218 12.58 -8.75 -7.82
C GLY A 218 12.42 -8.86 -9.34
N PRO A 219 12.57 -10.06 -9.94
CA PRO A 219 12.37 -10.25 -11.37
C PRO A 219 10.98 -9.87 -11.87
N ASN A 220 9.91 -10.21 -11.11
CA ASN A 220 8.55 -9.84 -11.48
C ASN A 220 8.33 -8.33 -11.47
N ALA A 221 8.93 -7.60 -10.52
CA ALA A 221 8.86 -6.15 -10.49
C ALA A 221 9.48 -5.53 -11.76
N LEU A 222 10.66 -6.02 -12.18
CA LEU A 222 11.33 -5.54 -13.39
C LEU A 222 10.52 -5.85 -14.66
N MET A 223 9.91 -7.04 -14.74
CA MET A 223 9.10 -7.44 -15.90
C MET A 223 7.81 -6.62 -15.99
N THR A 224 7.08 -6.46 -14.88
CA THR A 224 5.84 -5.66 -14.87
C THR A 224 6.11 -4.16 -15.06
N LEU A 225 7.23 -3.65 -14.56
CA LEU A 225 7.67 -2.29 -14.89
C LEU A 225 7.96 -2.18 -16.39
N LYS A 226 8.68 -3.16 -16.98
CA LYS A 226 8.95 -3.15 -18.42
C LYS A 226 7.68 -3.15 -19.27
N GLU A 227 6.66 -3.93 -18.89
CA GLU A 227 5.36 -3.92 -19.54
C GLU A 227 4.69 -2.54 -19.46
N TYR A 228 4.70 -1.91 -18.26
CA TYR A 228 4.20 -0.54 -18.09
C TYR A 228 4.93 0.47 -18.99
N LEU A 229 6.25 0.38 -19.06
CA LEU A 229 7.06 1.30 -19.88
C LEU A 229 6.79 1.17 -21.39
N GLU A 230 6.43 -0.03 -21.86
CA GLU A 230 6.10 -0.25 -23.28
C GLU A 230 4.69 0.22 -23.63
N ASP A 231 3.74 0.10 -22.70
CA ASP A 231 2.31 0.25 -23.00
C ASP A 231 1.74 1.62 -22.60
N TYR A 232 2.29 2.27 -21.55
CA TYR A 232 1.62 3.40 -20.91
C TYR A 232 2.51 4.59 -20.59
N ALA A 233 3.82 4.41 -20.51
CA ALA A 233 4.72 5.44 -19.99
C ALA A 233 4.97 6.56 -21.01
N SER A 234 5.14 7.77 -20.52
CA SER A 234 5.75 8.87 -21.28
C SER A 234 7.20 8.53 -21.65
N GLU A 235 7.75 9.22 -22.66
CA GLU A 235 9.12 8.94 -23.11
C GLU A 235 10.17 9.18 -22.01
N ASP A 236 10.00 10.21 -21.19
CA ASP A 236 10.91 10.49 -20.06
C ASP A 236 10.85 9.37 -19.00
N THR A 237 9.66 8.94 -18.61
CA THR A 237 9.46 7.80 -17.68
C THR A 237 10.04 6.52 -18.27
N ARG A 238 9.84 6.29 -19.56
CA ARG A 238 10.34 5.12 -20.27
C ARG A 238 11.86 5.05 -20.25
N GLN A 239 12.54 6.15 -20.58
CA GLN A 239 13.99 6.20 -20.57
C GLN A 239 14.58 5.89 -19.17
N LYS A 240 14.11 6.60 -18.14
CA LYS A 240 14.55 6.38 -16.75
C LYS A 240 14.31 4.94 -16.29
N GLY A 241 13.13 4.40 -16.60
CA GLY A 241 12.77 3.04 -16.24
C GLY A 241 13.65 1.99 -16.91
N LEU A 242 13.99 2.16 -18.19
CA LEU A 242 14.88 1.25 -18.91
C LEU A 242 16.29 1.24 -18.31
N GLU A 243 16.83 2.40 -17.95
CA GLU A 243 18.13 2.52 -17.30
C GLU A 243 18.14 1.79 -15.94
N LEU A 244 17.07 1.97 -15.14
CA LEU A 244 16.94 1.29 -13.85
C LEU A 244 16.80 -0.24 -14.03
N ILE A 245 16.01 -0.71 -14.99
CA ILE A 245 15.85 -2.13 -15.28
C ILE A 245 17.20 -2.77 -15.63
N LEU A 246 18.00 -2.14 -16.46
CA LEU A 246 19.35 -2.66 -16.80
C LEU A 246 20.20 -2.82 -15.54
N LYS A 247 20.30 -1.77 -14.75
CA LYS A 247 21.10 -1.78 -13.51
C LYS A 247 20.63 -2.85 -12.51
N GLU A 248 19.33 -2.97 -12.30
CA GLU A 248 18.76 -3.89 -11.29
C GLU A 248 18.71 -5.34 -11.78
N THR A 249 18.64 -5.58 -13.09
CA THR A 249 18.75 -6.93 -13.67
C THR A 249 20.09 -7.56 -13.35
N ASP A 250 21.18 -6.78 -13.43
CA ASP A 250 22.53 -7.27 -13.09
C ASP A 250 22.69 -7.64 -11.61
N ARG A 251 21.84 -7.08 -10.75
CA ARG A 251 21.83 -7.34 -9.30
C ARG A 251 21.05 -8.59 -8.88
N ILE A 252 20.34 -9.26 -9.80
CA ILE A 252 19.65 -10.51 -9.49
C ILE A 252 20.68 -11.57 -9.07
N PRO A 253 20.64 -12.06 -7.81
CA PRO A 253 21.76 -12.90 -7.30
C PRO A 253 21.85 -14.26 -7.99
N ASN A 254 20.69 -14.88 -8.28
CA ASN A 254 20.63 -16.20 -8.90
C ASN A 254 20.86 -16.11 -10.42
N PRO A 255 21.95 -16.66 -10.97
CA PRO A 255 22.28 -16.56 -12.40
C PRO A 255 21.20 -17.14 -13.32
N LYS A 256 20.55 -18.26 -12.92
CA LYS A 256 19.48 -18.88 -13.72
C LYS A 256 18.23 -17.98 -13.79
N ILE A 257 17.86 -17.39 -12.66
CA ILE A 257 16.73 -16.46 -12.60
C ILE A 257 17.04 -15.21 -13.42
N ARG A 258 18.27 -14.70 -13.32
CA ARG A 258 18.74 -13.55 -14.11
C ARG A 258 18.63 -13.83 -15.61
N GLU A 259 19.12 -14.96 -16.07
CA GLU A 259 19.04 -15.35 -17.48
C GLU A 259 17.60 -15.43 -17.99
N ILE A 260 16.69 -16.04 -17.21
CA ILE A 260 15.27 -16.09 -17.53
C ILE A 260 14.66 -14.67 -17.57
N ALA A 261 14.98 -13.83 -16.59
CA ALA A 261 14.50 -12.44 -16.55
C ALA A 261 14.97 -11.65 -17.78
N ILE A 262 16.23 -11.76 -18.16
CA ILE A 262 16.79 -11.09 -19.36
C ILE A 262 16.05 -11.55 -20.62
N ARG A 263 15.83 -12.85 -20.77
CA ARG A 263 15.06 -13.40 -21.90
C ARG A 263 13.64 -12.84 -21.94
N ASN A 264 12.96 -12.83 -20.81
CA ASN A 264 11.59 -12.35 -20.71
C ASN A 264 11.49 -10.84 -20.97
N LEU A 265 12.43 -10.03 -20.45
CA LEU A 265 12.50 -8.59 -20.73
C LEU A 265 12.66 -8.30 -22.23
N LYS A 266 13.45 -9.10 -22.96
CA LYS A 266 13.56 -8.99 -24.43
C LYS A 266 12.26 -9.40 -25.13
N ALA A 267 11.57 -10.43 -24.63
CA ALA A 267 10.30 -10.84 -25.18
C ALA A 267 9.19 -9.79 -24.95
N ILE A 268 9.20 -9.10 -23.81
CA ILE A 268 8.29 -7.97 -23.52
C ILE A 268 8.55 -6.82 -24.52
N ALA A 269 9.80 -6.48 -24.79
CA ALA A 269 10.15 -5.48 -25.78
C ALA A 269 9.70 -5.86 -27.22
N ALA A 270 9.57 -7.17 -27.49
CA ALA A 270 9.01 -7.70 -28.74
C ALA A 270 7.48 -7.85 -28.74
N GLY A 271 6.78 -7.33 -27.73
CA GLY A 271 5.31 -7.30 -27.66
C GLY A 271 4.67 -8.44 -26.86
N GLN A 272 5.46 -9.36 -26.28
CA GLN A 272 4.90 -10.38 -25.39
C GLN A 272 4.60 -9.80 -23.99
N ARG A 273 3.65 -10.40 -23.29
CA ARG A 273 3.20 -9.93 -21.97
C ARG A 273 2.97 -11.09 -21.02
N ASP A 274 2.77 -10.75 -19.74
CA ASP A 274 2.29 -11.68 -18.70
C ASP A 274 3.32 -12.74 -18.28
N PHE A 275 4.60 -12.37 -18.26
CA PHE A 275 5.64 -13.21 -17.68
C PHE A 275 5.64 -13.11 -16.16
N ARG A 276 5.87 -14.25 -15.49
CA ARG A 276 5.98 -14.32 -14.03
C ARG A 276 6.83 -15.50 -13.57
N PHE A 277 7.37 -15.36 -12.34
CA PHE A 277 8.06 -16.41 -11.59
C PHE A 277 7.16 -16.96 -10.49
#